data_82b5f977a5d96402fb15b78517eb193c
#
_entry.id   82b5f977a5d96402fb15b78517eb193c
#
_cell.length_a   1.000
_cell.length_b   1.000
_cell.length_c   1.000
_cell.angle_alpha   90.00
_cell.angle_beta   90.00
_cell.angle_gamma   90.00
#
_symmetry.space_group_name_H-M   'P 1'
#
loop_
_entity.id
_entity.type
_entity.pdbx_description
1 polymer ?
#
loop_
_entity_poly.entity_id
_entity_poly.type
_entity_poly.pdbx_seq_one_letter_code
_entity_poly.pdbx_strand_id
1 'polypeptide(L)'
;MKKYLTLLIALSSLSFWLVPTALCAREPQIKVEQVLQTTQSWDNSPYISYPTGQPQVTVLRITIPPNTALHWHRHPIISVGYVLSGHLTLEKRDTGERTILQAGQAVAETVQTTHRGFTTAEPVELIVFYAGQVGVPLTINEE
;
A
#
# COMPACT_ATOMS: atom_id res chain seq x y z
N MET A 1 -39.70 -38.93 80.19
CA MET A 1 -39.14 -39.56 78.99
C MET A 1 -38.89 -38.46 77.92
N LYS A 2 -37.63 -37.96 77.80
CA LYS A 2 -37.27 -36.89 76.82
C LYS A 2 -36.62 -37.55 75.60
N LYS A 3 -37.28 -37.39 74.43
CA LYS A 3 -36.75 -37.86 73.10
C LYS A 3 -35.85 -36.78 72.56
N TYR A 4 -34.55 -37.09 72.37
CA TYR A 4 -33.62 -36.21 71.66
C TYR A 4 -33.69 -36.51 70.19
N LEU A 5 -34.02 -35.52 69.34
CA LEU A 5 -34.03 -35.58 67.89
C LEU A 5 -32.67 -35.10 67.38
N THR A 6 -31.89 -35.98 66.83
CA THR A 6 -30.56 -35.67 66.25
C THR A 6 -30.73 -35.20 64.83
N LEU A 7 -30.41 -33.94 64.57
CA LEU A 7 -30.45 -33.34 63.26
C LEU A 7 -29.10 -33.60 62.55
N LEU A 8 -29.10 -34.41 61.51
CA LEU A 8 -27.94 -34.65 60.67
C LEU A 8 -27.90 -33.52 59.57
N ILE A 9 -26.89 -32.64 59.68
CA ILE A 9 -26.59 -31.65 58.66
C ILE A 9 -25.65 -32.26 57.65
N ALA A 10 -26.13 -32.54 56.43
CA ALA A 10 -25.29 -32.98 55.32
C ALA A 10 -24.61 -31.75 54.68
N LEU A 11 -23.28 -31.62 54.87
CA LEU A 11 -22.47 -30.64 54.13
C LEU A 11 -22.24 -31.15 52.72
N SER A 12 -22.87 -30.60 51.73
CA SER A 12 -22.58 -30.80 50.31
C SER A 12 -21.42 -29.88 49.90
N SER A 13 -20.25 -30.46 49.74
CA SER A 13 -19.07 -29.76 49.19
C SER A 13 -19.23 -29.53 47.69
N LEU A 14 -19.48 -28.29 47.29
CA LEU A 14 -19.54 -27.85 45.92
C LEU A 14 -18.10 -27.73 45.40
N SER A 15 -17.60 -28.76 44.68
CA SER A 15 -16.29 -28.72 44.05
C SER A 15 -16.37 -27.87 42.80
N PHE A 16 -15.81 -26.66 42.84
CA PHE A 16 -15.71 -25.74 41.71
C PHE A 16 -14.53 -26.22 40.83
N TRP A 17 -14.84 -26.86 39.72
CA TRP A 17 -13.84 -27.22 38.71
C TRP A 17 -13.43 -25.98 37.91
N LEU A 18 -12.27 -25.40 38.22
CA LEU A 18 -11.64 -24.41 37.35
C LEU A 18 -11.21 -25.11 36.03
N VAL A 19 -11.98 -24.90 34.96
CA VAL A 19 -11.58 -25.30 33.61
C VAL A 19 -10.55 -24.27 33.14
N PRO A 20 -9.28 -24.64 32.92
CA PRO A 20 -8.31 -23.72 32.36
C PRO A 20 -8.75 -23.36 30.94
N THR A 21 -9.12 -22.10 30.70
CA THR A 21 -9.30 -21.56 29.34
C THR A 21 -7.93 -21.52 28.69
N ALA A 22 -7.58 -22.54 27.92
CA ALA A 22 -6.41 -22.51 27.06
C ALA A 22 -6.57 -21.34 26.09
N LEU A 23 -5.78 -20.27 26.28
CA LEU A 23 -5.66 -19.19 25.34
C LEU A 23 -4.99 -19.77 24.09
N CYS A 24 -5.78 -20.18 23.10
CA CYS A 24 -5.28 -20.71 21.84
C CYS A 24 -4.57 -19.56 21.12
N ALA A 25 -3.25 -19.48 21.25
CA ALA A 25 -2.43 -18.55 20.49
C ALA A 25 -2.62 -18.91 19.01
N ARG A 26 -3.26 -17.99 18.24
CA ARG A 26 -3.44 -18.17 16.83
C ARG A 26 -2.08 -18.12 16.15
N GLU A 27 -1.71 -19.19 15.47
CA GLU A 27 -0.47 -19.25 14.68
C GLU A 27 -0.39 -18.06 13.72
N PRO A 28 0.78 -17.43 13.58
CA PRO A 28 0.97 -16.29 12.66
C PRO A 28 0.67 -16.75 11.24
N GLN A 29 -0.28 -16.08 10.58
CA GLN A 29 -0.68 -16.38 9.21
C GLN A 29 -0.10 -15.35 8.25
N ILE A 30 0.45 -15.81 7.11
CA ILE A 30 0.89 -14.93 6.02
C ILE A 30 -0.37 -14.28 5.41
N LYS A 31 -0.38 -12.94 5.39
CA LYS A 31 -1.39 -12.15 4.68
C LYS A 31 -0.80 -11.70 3.35
N VAL A 32 -1.47 -12.00 2.24
CA VAL A 32 -1.12 -11.50 0.91
C VAL A 32 -2.26 -10.60 0.46
N GLU A 33 -1.89 -9.39 0.02
CA GLU A 33 -2.83 -8.41 -0.50
C GLU A 33 -2.34 -7.92 -1.87
N GLN A 34 -3.19 -8.01 -2.89
CA GLN A 34 -2.92 -7.49 -4.22
C GLN A 34 -3.33 -6.02 -4.25
N VAL A 35 -2.36 -5.10 -4.16
CA VAL A 35 -2.61 -3.65 -4.13
C VAL A 35 -2.82 -3.03 -5.51
N LEU A 36 -2.29 -3.66 -6.57
CA LEU A 36 -2.48 -3.24 -7.96
C LEU A 36 -2.30 -4.41 -8.92
N GLN A 37 -3.16 -4.49 -9.93
CA GLN A 37 -2.98 -5.31 -11.12
C GLN A 37 -3.68 -4.61 -12.29
N THR A 38 -2.94 -4.23 -13.32
CA THR A 38 -3.50 -3.48 -14.44
C THR A 38 -2.71 -3.71 -15.72
N THR A 39 -3.36 -3.51 -16.86
CA THR A 39 -2.74 -3.47 -18.19
C THR A 39 -2.73 -2.06 -18.78
N GLN A 40 -3.10 -1.06 -17.97
CA GLN A 40 -3.18 0.34 -18.35
C GLN A 40 -2.72 1.25 -17.22
N SER A 41 -2.34 2.48 -17.59
CA SER A 41 -1.98 3.54 -16.64
C SER A 41 -3.20 4.14 -15.96
N TRP A 42 -2.98 5.01 -14.96
CA TRP A 42 -4.04 5.64 -14.19
C TRP A 42 -5.00 6.52 -15.02
N ASP A 43 -4.59 6.96 -16.21
CA ASP A 43 -5.40 7.72 -17.16
C ASP A 43 -6.10 6.83 -18.21
N ASN A 44 -6.13 5.51 -17.98
CA ASN A 44 -6.69 4.46 -18.84
C ASN A 44 -5.95 4.27 -20.17
N SER A 45 -4.76 4.83 -20.35
CA SER A 45 -3.92 4.57 -21.52
C SER A 45 -3.32 3.16 -21.46
N PRO A 46 -3.54 2.29 -22.45
CA PRO A 46 -3.06 0.90 -22.40
C PRO A 46 -1.53 0.84 -22.52
N TYR A 47 -0.92 -0.06 -21.76
CA TYR A 47 0.47 -0.44 -21.99
C TYR A 47 0.60 -1.33 -23.23
N ILE A 48 1.51 -0.98 -24.12
CA ILE A 48 1.65 -1.69 -25.38
C ILE A 48 2.59 -2.89 -25.24
N SER A 49 3.76 -2.70 -24.61
CA SER A 49 4.76 -3.75 -24.39
C SER A 49 5.75 -3.35 -23.32
N TYR A 50 6.48 -4.34 -22.81
CA TYR A 50 7.72 -4.09 -22.08
C TYR A 50 8.85 -3.74 -23.05
N PRO A 51 9.90 -3.04 -22.58
CA PRO A 51 11.13 -2.85 -23.35
C PRO A 51 11.72 -4.20 -23.81
N THR A 52 12.32 -4.22 -25.01
CA THR A 52 12.86 -5.45 -25.63
C THR A 52 14.37 -5.62 -25.44
N GLY A 53 15.06 -4.62 -24.88
CA GLY A 53 16.50 -4.67 -24.58
C GLY A 53 16.81 -5.42 -23.30
N GLN A 54 18.08 -5.38 -22.86
CA GLN A 54 18.50 -5.99 -21.58
C GLN A 54 17.69 -5.41 -20.43
N PRO A 55 16.87 -6.21 -19.72
CA PRO A 55 16.05 -5.71 -18.62
C PRO A 55 16.88 -5.08 -17.50
N GLN A 56 16.40 -3.96 -16.99
CA GLN A 56 16.95 -3.28 -15.83
C GLN A 56 15.83 -2.86 -14.91
N VAL A 57 15.85 -3.35 -13.69
CA VAL A 57 14.92 -2.96 -12.63
C VAL A 57 15.54 -1.84 -11.81
N THR A 58 14.79 -0.78 -11.57
CA THR A 58 15.19 0.29 -10.65
C THR A 58 14.09 0.55 -9.65
N VAL A 59 14.45 0.72 -8.39
CA VAL A 59 13.53 1.09 -7.32
C VAL A 59 14.07 2.36 -6.66
N LEU A 60 13.25 3.39 -6.62
CA LEU A 60 13.57 4.66 -5.97
C LEU A 60 12.67 4.86 -4.75
N ARG A 61 13.23 5.40 -3.69
CA ARG A 61 12.49 6.00 -2.59
C ARG A 61 12.54 7.50 -2.78
N ILE A 62 11.38 8.14 -2.90
CA ILE A 62 11.25 9.56 -3.19
C ILE A 62 10.51 10.23 -2.05
N THR A 63 11.06 11.35 -1.57
CA THR A 63 10.39 12.23 -0.61
C THR A 63 10.17 13.58 -1.29
N ILE A 64 8.92 14.01 -1.36
CA ILE A 64 8.54 15.32 -1.90
C ILE A 64 8.09 16.19 -0.73
N PRO A 65 8.77 17.35 -0.48
CA PRO A 65 8.39 18.26 0.59
C PRO A 65 6.97 18.83 0.44
N PRO A 66 6.38 19.43 1.48
CA PRO A 66 5.10 20.14 1.35
C PRO A 66 5.15 21.26 0.29
N ASN A 67 4.01 21.53 -0.33
CA ASN A 67 3.82 22.62 -1.31
C ASN A 67 4.85 22.59 -2.46
N THR A 68 5.24 21.39 -2.90
CA THR A 68 6.25 21.18 -3.93
C THR A 68 5.65 20.47 -5.14
N ALA A 69 5.89 21.01 -6.34
CA ALA A 69 5.58 20.38 -7.59
C ALA A 69 6.85 19.88 -8.27
N LEU A 70 6.83 18.67 -8.76
CA LEU A 70 7.88 18.14 -9.63
C LEU A 70 7.85 18.86 -10.98
N HIS A 71 8.98 18.86 -11.70
CA HIS A 71 9.01 19.31 -13.08
C HIS A 71 8.05 18.48 -13.94
N TRP A 72 7.52 19.08 -15.01
CA TRP A 72 6.81 18.34 -16.03
C TRP A 72 7.75 17.32 -16.65
N HIS A 73 7.31 16.07 -16.73
CA HIS A 73 8.14 14.98 -17.23
C HIS A 73 7.27 13.87 -17.82
N ARG A 74 7.93 12.92 -18.51
CA ARG A 74 7.33 11.68 -18.97
C ARG A 74 8.24 10.51 -18.68
N HIS A 75 7.66 9.33 -18.57
CA HIS A 75 8.39 8.07 -18.45
C HIS A 75 8.40 7.34 -19.79
N PRO A 76 9.57 6.96 -20.34
CA PRO A 76 9.66 6.15 -21.56
C PRO A 76 9.36 4.65 -21.31
N ILE A 77 9.20 4.24 -20.06
CA ILE A 77 9.05 2.87 -19.59
C ILE A 77 7.93 2.77 -18.57
N ILE A 78 7.40 1.56 -18.34
CA ILE A 78 6.39 1.31 -17.32
C ILE A 78 6.99 1.53 -15.94
N SER A 79 6.29 2.28 -15.11
CA SER A 79 6.62 2.48 -13.71
C SER A 79 5.38 2.39 -12.83
N VAL A 80 5.59 2.00 -11.58
CA VAL A 80 4.54 1.88 -10.57
C VAL A 80 5.01 2.58 -9.30
N GLY A 81 4.23 3.55 -8.85
CA GLY A 81 4.41 4.22 -7.55
C GLY A 81 3.58 3.55 -6.47
N TYR A 82 4.10 3.52 -5.24
CA TYR A 82 3.37 3.13 -4.04
C TYR A 82 3.60 4.17 -2.95
N VAL A 83 2.52 4.78 -2.47
CA VAL A 83 2.59 5.84 -1.45
C VAL A 83 2.75 5.23 -0.07
N LEU A 84 3.86 5.55 0.59
CA LEU A 84 4.15 5.12 1.96
C LEU A 84 3.48 6.02 2.99
N SER A 85 3.47 7.34 2.74
CA SER A 85 2.86 8.34 3.63
C SER A 85 2.48 9.60 2.87
N GLY A 86 1.50 10.37 3.40
CA GLY A 86 1.02 11.60 2.81
C GLY A 86 0.07 11.39 1.63
N HIS A 87 -0.08 12.45 0.82
CA HIS A 87 -0.95 12.49 -0.35
C HIS A 87 -0.19 13.03 -1.56
N LEU A 88 -0.24 12.30 -2.67
CA LEU A 88 0.35 12.73 -3.94
C LEU A 88 -0.77 13.06 -4.93
N THR A 89 -0.73 14.23 -5.54
CA THR A 89 -1.58 14.53 -6.70
C THR A 89 -0.76 14.37 -7.97
N LEU A 90 -1.24 13.56 -8.91
CA LEU A 90 -0.72 13.49 -10.28
C LEU A 90 -1.59 14.35 -11.19
N GLU A 91 -0.95 15.03 -12.15
CA GLU A 91 -1.62 15.92 -13.12
C GLU A 91 -1.01 15.75 -14.50
N LYS A 92 -1.86 15.57 -15.52
CA LYS A 92 -1.46 15.57 -16.93
C LYS A 92 -1.35 17.00 -17.45
N ARG A 93 -0.33 17.27 -18.27
CA ARG A 93 -0.10 18.62 -18.82
C ARG A 93 -1.12 19.02 -19.87
N ASP A 94 -1.52 18.09 -20.72
CA ASP A 94 -2.37 18.35 -21.89
C ASP A 94 -3.84 18.55 -21.54
N THR A 95 -4.37 17.77 -20.61
CA THR A 95 -5.78 17.76 -20.25
C THR A 95 -6.08 18.42 -18.90
N GLY A 96 -5.09 18.56 -18.03
CA GLY A 96 -5.28 18.93 -16.63
C GLY A 96 -5.96 17.84 -15.80
N GLU A 97 -6.12 16.63 -16.34
CA GLU A 97 -6.67 15.49 -15.60
C GLU A 97 -5.82 15.17 -14.38
N ARG A 98 -6.48 14.89 -13.25
CA ARG A 98 -5.80 14.66 -11.97
C ARG A 98 -6.29 13.40 -11.30
N THR A 99 -5.39 12.77 -10.57
CA THR A 99 -5.71 11.73 -9.58
C THR A 99 -4.99 12.02 -8.27
N ILE A 100 -5.59 11.65 -7.15
CA ILE A 100 -5.02 11.81 -5.81
C ILE A 100 -4.79 10.42 -5.23
N LEU A 101 -3.58 10.20 -4.75
CA LEU A 101 -3.13 8.97 -4.12
C LEU A 101 -2.88 9.21 -2.65
N GLN A 102 -3.32 8.27 -1.83
CA GLN A 102 -3.12 8.28 -0.39
C GLN A 102 -2.16 7.17 0.04
N ALA A 103 -1.64 7.25 1.26
CA ALA A 103 -0.82 6.20 1.84
C ALA A 103 -1.51 4.82 1.70
N GLY A 104 -0.74 3.82 1.28
CA GLY A 104 -1.23 2.46 1.01
C GLY A 104 -1.74 2.23 -0.41
N GLN A 105 -1.82 3.25 -1.26
CA GLN A 105 -2.27 3.13 -2.65
C GLN A 105 -1.09 3.01 -3.61
N ALA A 106 -1.28 2.20 -4.65
CA ALA A 106 -0.37 2.09 -5.78
C ALA A 106 -0.97 2.76 -7.03
N VAL A 107 -0.09 3.28 -7.90
CA VAL A 107 -0.45 3.87 -9.17
C VAL A 107 0.42 3.31 -10.30
N ALA A 108 -0.20 2.92 -11.38
CA ALA A 108 0.47 2.62 -12.64
C ALA A 108 0.64 3.93 -13.42
N GLU A 109 1.89 4.35 -13.67
CA GLU A 109 2.23 5.63 -14.29
C GLU A 109 1.98 5.61 -15.80
N THR A 110 1.75 6.81 -16.36
CA THR A 110 1.61 6.96 -17.81
C THR A 110 2.95 6.78 -18.52
N VAL A 111 2.93 6.11 -19.68
CA VAL A 111 4.09 5.98 -20.57
C VAL A 111 3.98 7.02 -21.69
N GLN A 112 5.04 7.80 -21.91
CA GLN A 112 5.18 8.86 -22.94
C GLN A 112 4.20 10.06 -22.78
N THR A 113 3.37 10.10 -21.75
CA THR A 113 2.48 11.23 -21.48
C THR A 113 3.11 12.17 -20.47
N THR A 114 3.14 13.48 -20.80
CA THR A 114 3.72 14.49 -19.92
C THR A 114 2.79 14.76 -18.75
N HIS A 115 3.33 14.56 -17.54
CA HIS A 115 2.65 14.73 -16.28
C HIS A 115 3.58 15.24 -15.20
N ARG A 116 3.05 15.52 -14.03
CA ARG A 116 3.82 15.83 -12.81
C ARG A 116 3.11 15.32 -11.58
N GLY A 117 3.89 15.08 -10.53
CA GLY A 117 3.39 14.92 -9.17
C GLY A 117 3.54 16.21 -8.37
N PHE A 118 2.63 16.50 -7.45
CA PHE A 118 2.78 17.60 -6.51
C PHE A 118 2.12 17.30 -5.17
N THR A 119 2.60 18.00 -4.14
CA THR A 119 2.10 17.94 -2.76
C THR A 119 1.40 19.24 -2.39
N THR A 120 0.52 19.18 -1.41
CA THR A 120 -0.09 20.33 -0.74
C THR A 120 0.58 20.57 0.63
N ALA A 121 -0.18 20.76 1.69
CA ALA A 121 0.32 21.10 3.02
C ALA A 121 1.20 20.02 3.69
N GLU A 122 1.17 18.79 3.20
CA GLU A 122 1.92 17.67 3.78
C GLU A 122 2.95 17.11 2.80
N PRO A 123 4.09 16.59 3.30
CA PRO A 123 5.04 15.88 2.47
C PRO A 123 4.46 14.53 2.04
N VAL A 124 5.00 13.98 0.96
CA VAL A 124 4.73 12.60 0.54
C VAL A 124 6.02 11.81 0.49
N GLU A 125 5.93 10.54 0.88
CA GLU A 125 6.98 9.56 0.67
C GLU A 125 6.42 8.40 -0.15
N LEU A 126 7.14 8.01 -1.21
CA LEU A 126 6.73 6.93 -2.08
C LEU A 126 7.91 6.07 -2.53
N ILE A 127 7.61 4.82 -2.87
CA ILE A 127 8.52 3.93 -3.62
C ILE A 127 8.05 3.91 -5.06
N VAL A 128 8.98 4.07 -6.01
CA VAL A 128 8.68 3.92 -7.43
C VAL A 128 9.54 2.81 -8.01
N PHE A 129 8.88 1.82 -8.58
CA PHE A 129 9.47 0.71 -9.32
C PHE A 129 9.41 1.01 -10.82
N TYR A 130 10.51 0.78 -11.53
CA TYR A 130 10.64 0.95 -12.96
C TYR A 130 10.99 -0.39 -13.62
N ALA A 131 10.18 -0.81 -14.59
CA ALA A 131 10.41 -1.97 -15.44
C ALA A 131 11.12 -1.51 -16.72
N GLY A 132 12.40 -1.17 -16.61
CA GLY A 132 13.18 -0.55 -17.68
C GLY A 132 14.14 -1.49 -18.38
N GLN A 133 15.03 -0.88 -19.14
CA GLN A 133 16.15 -1.55 -19.81
C GLN A 133 17.42 -0.70 -19.73
N VAL A 134 18.56 -1.34 -19.89
CA VAL A 134 19.87 -0.67 -19.90
C VAL A 134 19.91 0.43 -20.97
N GLY A 135 20.39 1.62 -20.61
CA GLY A 135 20.54 2.76 -21.50
C GLY A 135 19.27 3.61 -21.72
N VAL A 136 18.13 3.23 -21.16
CA VAL A 136 16.90 4.04 -21.22
C VAL A 136 16.73 4.82 -19.92
N PRO A 137 16.53 6.16 -19.97
CA PRO A 137 16.33 6.96 -18.78
C PRO A 137 15.01 6.61 -18.07
N LEU A 138 14.96 6.80 -16.74
CA LEU A 138 13.74 6.59 -15.97
C LEU A 138 12.71 7.69 -16.23
N THR A 139 13.20 8.90 -16.48
CA THR A 139 12.39 10.13 -16.61
C THR A 139 13.02 11.04 -17.65
N ILE A 140 12.18 11.69 -18.44
CA ILE A 140 12.58 12.73 -19.41
C ILE A 140 11.84 14.00 -18.99
N ASN A 141 12.60 15.02 -18.57
CA ASN A 141 12.03 16.33 -18.21
C ASN A 141 11.57 17.07 -19.47
N GLU A 142 10.43 17.77 -19.32
CA GLU A 142 9.83 18.59 -20.37
C GLU A 142 9.83 20.06 -19.90
N GLU A 143 10.20 20.97 -20.78
CA GLU A 143 10.19 22.42 -20.50
C GLU A 143 8.79 23.01 -20.46
#